data_65480208a13a4985f511437079e8b736
#
_entry.id   65480208a13a4985f511437079e8b736
#
_cell.length_a   1.000
_cell.length_b   1.000
_cell.length_c   1.000
_cell.angle_alpha   90.00
_cell.angle_beta   90.00
_cell.angle_gamma   90.00
#
_symmetry.space_group_name_H-M   'P 1'
#
loop_
_entity.id
_entity.type
_entity.pdbx_description
1 polymer ?
#
loop_
_entity_poly.entity_id
_entity_poly.type
_entity_poly.pdbx_seq_one_letter_code
_entity_poly.pdbx_strand_id
1 'polypeptide(L)'
;GILSIPADATTTGTTNSIHLGAGADLKIFHNGTDSVMHNSTNTMRILGNLLAINNSDESCAMALFTSGAGVKLYFNNAERVETTSAGVTVTGTLTASEVTATSDERLKSDIKTIDNALDKVMNMRGVSFTKQAERGVGVIAQEVEKIIPEVVTDGEYKSVAYGNMVGVLIEAIKDLKKELDEHKQGCNCGS
;
A
#
# COMPACT_ATOMS: atom_id res chain seq x y z
N GLY A 1 23.00 22.43 -34.64
CA GLY A 1 21.83 22.53 -35.49
C GLY A 1 20.60 22.00 -34.76
N ILE A 2 19.44 22.58 -35.04
CA ILE A 2 18.15 22.13 -34.50
C ILE A 2 17.44 21.34 -35.61
N LEU A 3 17.02 20.12 -35.35
CA LEU A 3 16.06 19.44 -36.23
C LEU A 3 14.68 20.04 -35.95
N SER A 4 14.10 20.75 -36.90
CA SER A 4 12.76 21.34 -36.80
C SER A 4 11.81 20.60 -37.72
N ILE A 5 10.68 20.18 -37.19
CA ILE A 5 9.56 19.61 -37.91
C ILE A 5 8.41 20.61 -37.75
N PRO A 6 8.14 21.47 -38.76
CA PRO A 6 7.46 22.75 -38.58
C PRO A 6 5.94 22.69 -38.53
N ALA A 7 5.31 21.55 -38.72
CA ALA A 7 3.85 21.40 -38.67
C ALA A 7 3.45 20.23 -37.79
N ASP A 8 2.24 20.31 -37.22
CA ASP A 8 1.68 19.23 -36.42
C ASP A 8 1.42 17.98 -37.29
N ALA A 9 1.71 16.83 -36.72
CA ALA A 9 1.41 15.55 -37.34
C ALA A 9 -0.09 15.23 -37.22
N THR A 10 -0.59 14.37 -38.07
CA THR A 10 -1.94 13.80 -37.93
C THR A 10 -1.98 12.89 -36.67
N THR A 11 -3.18 12.56 -36.20
CA THR A 11 -3.38 11.64 -35.05
C THR A 11 -2.67 10.30 -35.20
N THR A 12 -2.36 9.87 -36.43
CA THR A 12 -1.61 8.65 -36.71
C THR A 12 -0.08 8.87 -36.75
N GLY A 13 0.39 10.13 -36.67
CA GLY A 13 1.80 10.46 -36.78
C GLY A 13 2.41 10.09 -38.12
N THR A 14 1.64 10.22 -39.23
CA THR A 14 2.09 9.84 -40.58
C THR A 14 2.83 10.93 -41.32
N THR A 15 2.71 12.20 -40.87
CA THR A 15 3.39 13.36 -41.41
C THR A 15 4.03 14.16 -40.28
N ASN A 16 5.12 14.88 -40.59
CA ASN A 16 5.82 15.75 -39.65
C ASN A 16 6.15 15.06 -38.32
N SER A 17 6.67 13.85 -38.37
CA SER A 17 7.02 13.00 -37.24
C SER A 17 8.37 12.34 -37.45
N ILE A 18 9.04 11.98 -36.39
CA ILE A 18 10.23 11.15 -36.39
C ILE A 18 9.79 9.70 -36.41
N HIS A 19 10.16 8.95 -37.46
CA HIS A 19 9.90 7.53 -37.54
C HIS A 19 11.20 6.74 -37.41
N LEU A 20 11.20 5.71 -36.59
CA LEU A 20 12.31 4.79 -36.38
C LEU A 20 11.84 3.37 -36.61
N GLY A 21 12.68 2.56 -37.29
CA GLY A 21 12.36 1.20 -37.73
C GLY A 21 11.80 1.14 -39.16
N ALA A 22 11.95 0.00 -39.81
CA ALA A 22 11.53 -0.19 -41.25
C ALA A 22 10.03 -0.06 -41.41
N GLY A 23 9.23 -0.38 -40.40
CA GLY A 23 7.77 -0.26 -40.36
C GLY A 23 7.27 1.03 -39.66
N ALA A 24 8.15 2.00 -39.41
CA ALA A 24 7.84 3.15 -38.57
C ALA A 24 7.31 2.71 -37.19
N ASP A 25 8.02 1.77 -36.57
CA ASP A 25 7.61 1.08 -35.35
C ASP A 25 7.57 2.00 -34.13
N LEU A 26 8.51 2.95 -34.04
CA LEU A 26 8.51 4.03 -33.06
C LEU A 26 8.30 5.37 -33.76
N LYS A 27 7.33 6.14 -33.32
CA LYS A 27 7.02 7.48 -33.81
C LYS A 27 7.06 8.48 -32.67
N ILE A 28 7.63 9.66 -32.92
CA ILE A 28 7.57 10.81 -32.00
C ILE A 28 7.00 11.99 -32.79
N PHE A 29 5.91 12.57 -32.32
CA PHE A 29 5.19 13.63 -33.01
C PHE A 29 4.35 14.48 -32.08
N HIS A 30 3.91 15.64 -32.56
CA HIS A 30 2.87 16.47 -31.97
C HIS A 30 1.66 16.47 -32.91
N ASN A 31 0.45 16.25 -32.38
CA ASN A 31 -0.76 16.10 -33.16
C ASN A 31 -1.67 17.34 -33.18
N GLY A 32 -1.15 18.48 -32.72
CA GLY A 32 -1.90 19.74 -32.57
C GLY A 32 -2.43 19.94 -31.13
N THR A 33 -2.42 18.88 -30.31
CA THR A 33 -2.87 18.92 -28.92
C THR A 33 -1.83 18.28 -28.00
N ASP A 34 -1.34 17.09 -28.35
CA ASP A 34 -0.48 16.26 -27.52
C ASP A 34 0.88 16.01 -28.18
N SER A 35 1.92 15.91 -27.36
CA SER A 35 3.21 15.32 -27.72
C SER A 35 3.18 13.83 -27.48
N VAL A 36 3.41 13.03 -28.50
CA VAL A 36 3.20 11.59 -28.50
C VAL A 36 4.49 10.83 -28.83
N MET A 37 4.80 9.83 -28.04
CA MET A 37 5.75 8.77 -28.34
C MET A 37 4.98 7.46 -28.49
N HIS A 38 4.90 6.93 -29.71
CA HIS A 38 4.07 5.79 -30.07
C HIS A 38 4.94 4.64 -30.58
N ASN A 39 4.93 3.53 -29.87
CA ASN A 39 5.51 2.25 -30.29
C ASN A 39 4.41 1.31 -30.75
N SER A 40 4.45 0.89 -32.02
CA SER A 40 3.44 0.03 -32.65
C SER A 40 3.76 -1.48 -32.57
N THR A 41 4.95 -1.83 -32.09
CA THR A 41 5.42 -3.22 -31.97
C THR A 41 5.90 -3.50 -30.56
N ASN A 42 5.67 -4.70 -30.04
CA ASN A 42 6.24 -5.21 -28.77
C ASN A 42 6.42 -4.18 -27.63
N THR A 43 7.52 -4.29 -26.90
CA THR A 43 7.80 -3.50 -25.68
C THR A 43 8.58 -2.23 -26.01
N MET A 44 8.11 -1.08 -25.53
CA MET A 44 8.90 0.14 -25.42
C MET A 44 9.72 0.11 -24.14
N ARG A 45 11.03 0.23 -24.23
CA ARG A 45 11.95 0.26 -23.08
C ARG A 45 12.56 1.64 -22.90
N ILE A 46 12.43 2.19 -21.72
CA ILE A 46 13.12 3.40 -21.29
C ILE A 46 14.17 2.95 -20.26
N LEU A 47 15.46 3.06 -20.61
CA LEU A 47 16.57 2.56 -19.80
C LEU A 47 17.32 3.73 -19.17
N GLY A 48 17.54 3.65 -17.88
CA GLY A 48 18.29 4.64 -17.11
C GLY A 48 18.35 4.26 -15.64
N ASN A 49 19.20 4.93 -14.89
CA ASN A 49 19.28 4.74 -13.43
C ASN A 49 18.13 5.46 -12.71
N LEU A 50 17.61 6.52 -13.30
CA LEU A 50 16.47 7.29 -12.83
C LEU A 50 15.62 7.70 -14.04
N LEU A 51 14.30 7.39 -13.95
CA LEU A 51 13.28 8.03 -14.78
C LEU A 51 12.44 8.93 -13.89
N ALA A 52 12.43 10.23 -14.18
CA ALA A 52 11.60 11.21 -13.49
C ALA A 52 10.49 11.70 -14.41
N ILE A 53 9.27 11.79 -13.87
CA ILE A 53 8.12 12.43 -14.51
C ILE A 53 7.77 13.64 -13.64
N ASN A 54 7.94 14.83 -14.20
CA ASN A 54 7.74 16.10 -13.52
C ASN A 54 6.65 16.93 -14.20
N ASN A 55 6.21 18.00 -13.55
CA ASN A 55 5.43 19.03 -14.20
C ASN A 55 6.29 19.80 -15.24
N SER A 56 5.66 20.70 -16.01
CA SER A 56 6.28 21.35 -17.16
C SER A 56 7.45 22.29 -16.83
N ASP A 57 7.55 22.78 -15.59
CA ASP A 57 8.62 23.65 -15.10
C ASP A 57 9.63 22.92 -14.21
N GLU A 58 9.52 21.60 -14.10
CA GLU A 58 10.36 20.71 -13.29
C GLU A 58 10.36 21.02 -11.78
N SER A 59 9.45 21.87 -11.30
CA SER A 59 9.35 22.25 -9.89
C SER A 59 8.72 21.17 -9.00
N CYS A 60 7.94 20.26 -9.61
CA CYS A 60 7.19 19.22 -8.89
C CYS A 60 7.41 17.83 -9.53
N ALA A 61 7.90 16.90 -8.75
CA ALA A 61 7.89 15.49 -9.12
C ALA A 61 6.46 14.93 -9.06
N MET A 62 6.09 14.10 -10.05
CA MET A 62 4.87 13.31 -10.08
C MET A 62 5.18 11.84 -9.86
N ALA A 63 6.23 11.33 -10.51
CA ALA A 63 6.70 9.95 -10.33
C ALA A 63 8.21 9.86 -10.50
N LEU A 64 8.86 9.03 -9.68
CA LEU A 64 10.27 8.67 -9.79
C LEU A 64 10.40 7.16 -9.83
N PHE A 65 11.21 6.66 -10.78
CA PHE A 65 11.57 5.24 -10.92
C PHE A 65 13.07 5.14 -10.79
N THR A 66 13.57 4.70 -9.63
CA THR A 66 15.00 4.70 -9.32
C THR A 66 15.53 3.28 -9.24
N SER A 67 16.55 2.97 -10.03
CA SER A 67 17.21 1.67 -9.99
C SER A 67 17.79 1.41 -8.60
N GLY A 68 17.39 0.29 -7.99
CA GLY A 68 17.85 -0.12 -6.65
C GLY A 68 17.19 0.61 -5.46
N ALA A 69 16.32 1.61 -5.71
CA ALA A 69 15.63 2.35 -4.65
C ALA A 69 14.09 2.25 -4.73
N GLY A 70 13.55 1.87 -5.89
CA GLY A 70 12.10 1.66 -6.05
C GLY A 70 11.37 2.77 -6.78
N VAL A 71 10.05 2.76 -6.67
CA VAL A 71 9.13 3.69 -7.31
C VAL A 71 8.50 4.58 -6.26
N LYS A 72 8.45 5.89 -6.55
CA LYS A 72 7.77 6.89 -5.71
C LYS A 72 6.73 7.63 -6.53
N LEU A 73 5.55 7.82 -5.96
CA LEU A 73 4.47 8.64 -6.53
C LEU A 73 4.17 9.81 -5.59
N TYR A 74 3.96 10.98 -6.18
CA TYR A 74 3.81 12.23 -5.44
C TYR A 74 2.48 12.91 -5.74
N PHE A 75 1.98 13.68 -4.79
CA PHE A 75 0.94 14.66 -4.96
C PHE A 75 1.40 15.99 -4.35
N ASN A 76 1.53 17.04 -5.18
CA ASN A 76 2.05 18.36 -4.78
C ASN A 76 3.38 18.25 -4.01
N ASN A 77 4.39 17.58 -4.59
CA ASN A 77 5.70 17.29 -3.99
C ASN A 77 5.68 16.48 -2.67
N ALA A 78 4.53 16.06 -2.19
CA ALA A 78 4.42 15.17 -1.04
C ALA A 78 4.36 13.72 -1.53
N GLU A 79 5.28 12.89 -1.08
CA GLU A 79 5.28 11.45 -1.37
C GLU A 79 4.01 10.79 -0.80
N ARG A 80 3.33 10.00 -1.62
CA ARG A 80 2.10 9.29 -1.26
C ARG A 80 2.22 7.78 -1.33
N VAL A 81 3.04 7.28 -2.25
CA VAL A 81 3.28 5.84 -2.41
C VAL A 81 4.75 5.60 -2.66
N GLU A 82 5.32 4.62 -1.98
CA GLU A 82 6.70 4.15 -2.19
C GLU A 82 6.74 2.62 -2.22
N THR A 83 7.49 2.05 -3.16
CA THR A 83 7.85 0.64 -3.11
C THR A 83 9.15 0.46 -2.33
N THR A 84 9.16 -0.46 -1.36
CA THR A 84 10.30 -0.75 -0.48
C THR A 84 10.67 -2.24 -0.53
N SER A 85 11.78 -2.63 0.09
CA SER A 85 12.13 -4.04 0.24
C SER A 85 11.10 -4.86 1.05
N ALA A 86 10.30 -4.20 1.89
CA ALA A 86 9.24 -4.82 2.70
C ALA A 86 7.86 -4.83 2.01
N GLY A 87 7.70 -4.11 0.88
CA GLY A 87 6.43 -4.00 0.17
C GLY A 87 6.13 -2.60 -0.30
N VAL A 88 4.93 -2.09 -0.04
CA VAL A 88 4.46 -0.76 -0.44
C VAL A 88 4.08 0.05 0.80
N THR A 89 4.61 1.26 0.88
CA THR A 89 4.21 2.25 1.89
C THR A 89 3.25 3.26 1.26
N VAL A 90 2.13 3.53 1.93
CA VAL A 90 1.18 4.59 1.56
C VAL A 90 1.16 5.65 2.66
N THR A 91 1.55 6.88 2.32
CA THR A 91 1.51 8.03 3.23
C THR A 91 0.18 8.74 3.11
N GLY A 92 -0.70 8.50 4.08
CA GLY A 92 -2.07 9.02 4.10
C GLY A 92 -3.11 7.92 4.26
N THR A 93 -4.29 8.13 3.70
CA THR A 93 -5.40 7.16 3.73
C THR A 93 -5.38 6.28 2.49
N LEU A 94 -5.48 4.96 2.69
CA LEU A 94 -5.77 4.01 1.63
C LEU A 94 -7.27 3.69 1.65
N THR A 95 -7.98 4.02 0.57
CA THR A 95 -9.37 3.62 0.36
C THR A 95 -9.41 2.53 -0.71
N ALA A 96 -9.97 1.39 -0.36
CA ALA A 96 -10.12 0.25 -1.26
C ALA A 96 -11.52 -0.35 -1.11
N SER A 97 -12.07 -0.93 -2.17
CA SER A 97 -13.34 -1.67 -2.10
C SER A 97 -13.20 -2.97 -1.28
N GLU A 98 -11.99 -3.56 -1.30
CA GLU A 98 -11.66 -4.77 -0.53
C GLU A 98 -10.15 -4.84 -0.31
N VAL A 99 -9.74 -5.35 0.86
CA VAL A 99 -8.34 -5.69 1.17
C VAL A 99 -8.28 -7.14 1.63
N THR A 100 -7.67 -8.00 0.81
CA THR A 100 -7.44 -9.42 1.11
C THR A 100 -6.01 -9.66 1.56
N ALA A 101 -5.84 -10.34 2.70
CA ALA A 101 -4.53 -10.76 3.19
C ALA A 101 -4.31 -12.25 2.91
N THR A 102 -3.16 -12.61 2.35
CA THR A 102 -2.77 -14.01 2.14
C THR A 102 -2.61 -14.71 3.48
N SER A 103 -3.27 -15.86 3.67
CA SER A 103 -3.28 -16.61 4.93
C SER A 103 -3.18 -18.13 4.72
N ASP A 104 -2.53 -18.56 3.65
CA ASP A 104 -2.35 -19.96 3.29
C ASP A 104 -1.49 -20.69 4.34
N GLU A 105 -1.92 -21.90 4.75
CA GLU A 105 -1.22 -22.74 5.71
C GLU A 105 0.20 -23.07 5.26
N ARG A 106 0.41 -23.27 3.96
CA ARG A 106 1.71 -23.62 3.37
C ARG A 106 2.79 -22.55 3.56
N LEU A 107 2.40 -21.33 3.90
CA LEU A 107 3.28 -20.20 4.18
C LEU A 107 3.57 -20.02 5.67
N LYS A 108 3.08 -20.93 6.52
CA LYS A 108 3.16 -20.82 7.99
C LYS A 108 3.83 -22.04 8.56
N SER A 109 4.57 -21.85 9.66
CA SER A 109 5.16 -22.91 10.47
C SER A 109 4.76 -22.73 11.93
N ASP A 110 4.95 -23.79 12.74
CA ASP A 110 4.70 -23.75 14.18
C ASP A 110 3.30 -23.26 14.57
N ILE A 111 2.30 -23.67 13.79
CA ILE A 111 0.90 -23.28 14.01
C ILE A 111 0.41 -23.80 15.35
N LYS A 112 0.01 -22.88 16.23
CA LYS A 112 -0.54 -23.16 17.57
C LYS A 112 -1.75 -22.27 17.84
N THR A 113 -2.66 -22.77 18.64
CA THR A 113 -3.76 -21.96 19.18
C THR A 113 -3.18 -20.87 20.10
N ILE A 114 -3.77 -19.69 20.06
CA ILE A 114 -3.33 -18.57 20.90
C ILE A 114 -3.78 -18.80 22.33
N ASP A 115 -2.82 -18.88 23.25
CA ASP A 115 -3.08 -19.07 24.68
C ASP A 115 -3.42 -17.76 25.39
N ASN A 116 -4.24 -17.83 26.45
CA ASN A 116 -4.64 -16.71 27.32
C ASN A 116 -5.20 -15.53 26.52
N ALA A 117 -6.01 -15.82 25.50
CA ALA A 117 -6.49 -14.82 24.57
C ALA A 117 -7.45 -13.82 25.23
N LEU A 118 -8.30 -14.26 26.14
CA LEU A 118 -9.21 -13.38 26.89
C LEU A 118 -8.42 -12.40 27.76
N ASP A 119 -7.41 -12.86 28.49
CA ASP A 119 -6.55 -12.00 29.30
C ASP A 119 -5.81 -10.96 28.46
N LYS A 120 -5.30 -11.35 27.29
CA LYS A 120 -4.67 -10.42 26.34
C LYS A 120 -5.63 -9.32 25.93
N VAL A 121 -6.87 -9.67 25.58
CA VAL A 121 -7.90 -8.68 25.19
C VAL A 121 -8.27 -7.77 26.36
N MET A 122 -8.45 -8.34 27.56
CA MET A 122 -8.79 -7.56 28.78
C MET A 122 -7.69 -6.57 29.19
N ASN A 123 -6.43 -6.85 28.86
CA ASN A 123 -5.31 -5.95 29.12
C ASN A 123 -5.10 -4.91 28.01
N MET A 124 -5.79 -5.02 26.87
CA MET A 124 -5.76 -4.00 25.83
C MET A 124 -6.75 -2.87 26.12
N ARG A 125 -6.42 -1.69 25.67
CA ARG A 125 -7.25 -0.50 25.83
C ARG A 125 -7.65 0.07 24.47
N GLY A 126 -8.96 0.11 24.18
CA GLY A 126 -9.51 0.91 23.11
C GLY A 126 -9.51 2.39 23.49
N VAL A 127 -9.12 3.26 22.58
CA VAL A 127 -9.02 4.70 22.83
C VAL A 127 -9.68 5.50 21.70
N SER A 128 -10.20 6.67 22.04
CA SER A 128 -10.47 7.74 21.09
C SER A 128 -9.32 8.74 21.13
N PHE A 129 -8.93 9.25 19.97
CA PHE A 129 -7.82 10.18 19.83
C PHE A 129 -8.10 11.25 18.77
N THR A 130 -7.26 12.26 18.72
CA THR A 130 -7.21 13.22 17.62
C THR A 130 -5.86 13.07 16.89
N LYS A 131 -5.89 12.92 15.59
CA LYS A 131 -4.72 12.87 14.71
C LYS A 131 -4.94 13.83 13.54
N GLN A 132 -4.04 14.80 13.35
CA GLN A 132 -4.13 15.81 12.29
C GLN A 132 -5.48 16.56 12.26
N ALA A 133 -5.98 16.94 13.46
CA ALA A 133 -7.26 17.59 13.72
C ALA A 133 -8.52 16.72 13.45
N GLU A 134 -8.38 15.45 13.08
CA GLU A 134 -9.50 14.51 12.91
C GLU A 134 -9.62 13.57 14.11
N ARG A 135 -10.87 13.28 14.50
CA ARG A 135 -11.17 12.33 15.57
C ARG A 135 -11.13 10.90 15.04
N GLY A 136 -10.48 10.02 15.80
CA GLY A 136 -10.37 8.60 15.49
C GLY A 136 -10.59 7.73 16.72
N VAL A 137 -10.73 6.44 16.48
CA VAL A 137 -10.76 5.39 17.50
C VAL A 137 -9.79 4.28 17.11
N GLY A 138 -9.22 3.61 18.11
CA GLY A 138 -8.28 2.52 17.85
C GLY A 138 -7.54 2.11 19.11
N VAL A 139 -6.32 1.63 18.95
CA VAL A 139 -5.42 1.23 20.04
C VAL A 139 -4.11 2.02 19.95
N ILE A 140 -3.32 2.01 21.02
CA ILE A 140 -1.97 2.59 21.05
C ILE A 140 -0.95 1.48 20.79
N ALA A 141 -0.16 1.59 19.74
CA ALA A 141 0.80 0.56 19.34
C ALA A 141 1.77 0.17 20.46
N GLN A 142 2.29 1.15 21.23
CA GLN A 142 3.19 0.92 22.35
C GLN A 142 2.53 0.18 23.54
N GLU A 143 1.21 0.25 23.66
CA GLU A 143 0.46 -0.51 24.68
C GLU A 143 0.23 -1.94 24.20
N VAL A 144 -0.18 -2.09 22.94
CA VAL A 144 -0.41 -3.41 22.30
C VAL A 144 0.87 -4.23 22.22
N GLU A 145 2.00 -3.60 21.93
CA GLU A 145 3.32 -4.26 21.86
C GLU A 145 3.70 -5.01 23.13
N LYS A 146 3.31 -4.50 24.30
CA LYS A 146 3.58 -5.15 25.60
C LYS A 146 2.76 -6.42 25.83
N ILE A 147 1.67 -6.60 25.05
CA ILE A 147 0.70 -7.69 25.21
C ILE A 147 0.83 -8.68 24.04
N ILE A 148 0.91 -8.17 22.82
CA ILE A 148 0.98 -8.96 21.57
C ILE A 148 1.97 -8.25 20.62
N PRO A 149 3.28 -8.39 20.84
CA PRO A 149 4.29 -7.73 20.00
C PRO A 149 4.21 -8.14 18.53
N GLU A 150 3.70 -9.34 18.22
CA GLU A 150 3.62 -9.90 16.88
C GLU A 150 2.69 -9.13 15.94
N VAL A 151 1.80 -8.29 16.45
CA VAL A 151 0.91 -7.45 15.64
C VAL A 151 1.41 -6.02 15.49
N VAL A 152 2.58 -5.70 16.06
CA VAL A 152 3.17 -4.37 16.00
C VAL A 152 4.40 -4.39 15.10
N THR A 153 4.51 -3.41 14.25
CA THR A 153 5.67 -3.21 13.36
C THR A 153 6.38 -1.90 13.73
N ASP A 154 7.71 -1.98 13.86
CA ASP A 154 8.57 -0.84 14.06
C ASP A 154 8.78 -0.04 12.78
N GLY A 155 8.97 1.27 12.93
CA GLY A 155 9.24 2.21 11.87
C GLY A 155 9.50 3.58 12.47
N GLU A 156 9.50 4.64 11.67
CA GLU A 156 9.50 6.02 12.20
C GLU A 156 8.35 6.22 13.19
N TYR A 157 7.20 5.64 12.88
CA TYR A 157 6.05 5.50 13.78
C TYR A 157 5.66 4.03 13.85
N LYS A 158 5.41 3.52 15.07
CA LYS A 158 4.90 2.15 15.25
C LYS A 158 3.51 2.01 14.61
N SER A 159 3.26 0.86 13.99
CA SER A 159 1.97 0.52 13.38
C SER A 159 1.42 -0.80 13.92
N VAL A 160 0.10 -0.97 13.82
CA VAL A 160 -0.61 -2.16 14.29
C VAL A 160 -1.28 -2.85 13.11
N ALA A 161 -1.01 -4.14 12.95
CA ALA A 161 -1.69 -5.01 11.99
C ALA A 161 -3.08 -5.40 12.53
N TYR A 162 -4.06 -4.51 12.41
CA TYR A 162 -5.41 -4.71 12.96
C TYR A 162 -6.07 -6.01 12.49
N GLY A 163 -5.87 -6.41 11.23
CA GLY A 163 -6.40 -7.67 10.70
C GLY A 163 -5.88 -8.90 11.44
N ASN A 164 -4.65 -8.87 11.94
CA ASN A 164 -4.05 -9.99 12.66
C ASN A 164 -4.63 -10.15 14.08
N MET A 165 -5.23 -9.11 14.65
CA MET A 165 -5.90 -9.18 15.96
C MET A 165 -7.17 -10.07 15.93
N VAL A 166 -7.72 -10.35 14.76
CA VAL A 166 -8.91 -11.21 14.60
C VAL A 166 -8.67 -12.59 15.19
N GLY A 167 -7.47 -13.17 15.03
CA GLY A 167 -7.12 -14.47 15.63
C GLY A 167 -7.19 -14.46 17.15
N VAL A 168 -6.72 -13.40 17.78
CA VAL A 168 -6.77 -13.21 19.24
C VAL A 168 -8.21 -13.04 19.70
N LEU A 169 -9.02 -12.26 18.98
CA LEU A 169 -10.43 -12.05 19.31
C LEU A 169 -11.25 -13.34 19.19
N ILE A 170 -10.96 -14.20 18.20
CA ILE A 170 -11.62 -15.49 18.04
C ILE A 170 -11.39 -16.38 19.27
N GLU A 171 -10.14 -16.52 19.72
CA GLU A 171 -9.83 -17.35 20.89
C GLU A 171 -10.34 -16.72 22.19
N ALA A 172 -10.26 -15.39 22.35
CA ALA A 172 -10.84 -14.69 23.50
C ALA A 172 -12.36 -14.89 23.63
N ILE A 173 -13.09 -14.89 22.53
CA ILE A 173 -14.53 -15.18 22.53
C ILE A 173 -14.81 -16.62 22.95
N LYS A 174 -13.98 -17.59 22.54
CA LYS A 174 -14.10 -19.00 22.96
C LYS A 174 -13.81 -19.17 24.45
N ASP A 175 -12.77 -18.51 24.97
CA ASP A 175 -12.45 -18.53 26.39
C ASP A 175 -13.61 -17.95 27.22
N LEU A 176 -14.11 -16.77 26.82
CA LEU A 176 -15.26 -16.14 27.49
C LEU A 176 -16.52 -17.03 27.47
N LYS A 177 -16.78 -17.70 26.33
CA LYS A 177 -17.92 -18.64 26.23
C LYS A 177 -17.77 -19.81 27.19
N LYS A 178 -16.57 -20.36 27.33
CA LYS A 178 -16.25 -21.43 28.25
C LYS A 178 -16.50 -21.03 29.71
N GLU A 179 -15.95 -19.86 30.13
CA GLU A 179 -16.16 -19.33 31.48
C GLU A 179 -17.65 -19.12 31.80
N LEU A 180 -18.40 -18.58 30.82
CA LEU A 180 -19.84 -18.36 30.98
C LEU A 180 -20.61 -19.68 31.17
N ASP A 181 -20.22 -20.73 30.46
CA ASP A 181 -20.90 -22.06 30.57
C ASP A 181 -20.54 -22.71 31.90
N GLU A 182 -19.31 -22.63 32.37
CA GLU A 182 -18.89 -23.11 33.68
C GLU A 182 -19.64 -22.39 34.80
N HIS A 183 -19.80 -21.07 34.72
CA HIS A 183 -20.57 -20.29 35.68
C HIS A 183 -22.04 -20.70 35.74
N LYS A 184 -22.69 -20.95 34.57
CA LYS A 184 -24.09 -21.39 34.49
C LYS A 184 -24.30 -22.79 35.11
N GLN A 185 -23.34 -23.71 34.91
CA GLN A 185 -23.39 -25.04 35.51
C GLN A 185 -23.23 -24.95 37.04
N GLY A 186 -22.34 -24.10 37.54
CA GLY A 186 -22.16 -23.87 38.98
C GLY A 186 -23.38 -23.27 39.67
N CYS A 187 -24.15 -22.42 38.96
CA CYS A 187 -25.39 -21.84 39.50
C CYS A 187 -26.60 -22.81 39.54
N ASN A 188 -26.58 -23.90 38.76
CA ASN A 188 -27.70 -24.88 38.73
C ASN A 188 -27.60 -25.95 39.82
N CYS A 189 -26.59 -25.94 40.69
CA CYS A 189 -26.43 -26.92 41.77
C CYS A 189 -27.18 -26.56 43.09
N GLY A 190 -28.09 -25.58 43.03
CA GLY A 190 -28.79 -25.05 44.22
C GLY A 190 -30.34 -25.09 44.16
N SER A 191 -30.95 -26.10 43.48
CA SER A 191 -32.40 -26.30 43.46
C SER A 191 -32.75 -27.72 43.87
#